data_de470cfd42ccbd40413a7e2dbd22a811
#
_entry.id   de470cfd42ccbd40413a7e2dbd22a811
#
_cell.length_a   1.000
_cell.length_b   1.000
_cell.length_c   1.000
_cell.angle_alpha   90.00
_cell.angle_beta   90.00
_cell.angle_gamma   90.00
#
_symmetry.space_group_name_H-M   'P 1'
#
loop_
_entity.id
_entity.type
_entity.pdbx_description
1 polymer ?
#
loop_
_entity_poly.entity_id
_entity_poly.type
_entity_poly.pdbx_seq_one_letter_code
_entity_poly.pdbx_strand_id
1 'polypeptide(L)'
;VSTQVDAGNPSGNRTGRSVSATITDLLKGHGVAILIDQSKRVLVQGITGREGRARTRLMREFGTNVIAGCTPGKGGQDVEGVPVYDTVAEALQQVGDVDISVVFVPARLVKSAAFEAIDAGVRLLVLVPDRVPLWDAMAIAAKAEQREARFVGPNTLGVISPGKAVVGMIGGRAASAREWFNEPIAGRTVGVISRSGGMTSSCGYYLSRKGVGLSTLVHVGGDSVIGLPIPDVALMFEDDDETDAIVIFGEIGGSQEERLAEHIDAGRVTKPVIAYIGGKAAKEGTRFSHAGAIIEGNRGTHAVKVEALRNAGATVVEGFGDLPDATLDVLGRLQPAAS
;
A
#
# COMPACT_ATOMS: atom_id res chain seq x y z
N VAL A 1 -58.91 -15.07 33.54
CA VAL A 1 -58.38 -13.75 33.16
C VAL A 1 -57.05 -13.98 32.50
N SER A 2 -57.07 -14.03 31.18
CA SER A 2 -55.95 -14.22 30.29
C SER A 2 -55.41 -12.84 29.87
N THR A 3 -54.14 -12.60 30.07
CA THR A 3 -53.46 -11.43 29.50
C THR A 3 -52.39 -11.94 28.50
N GLN A 4 -52.71 -11.75 27.23
CA GLN A 4 -51.82 -11.90 26.10
C GLN A 4 -50.80 -10.76 26.15
N VAL A 5 -49.51 -11.08 26.02
CA VAL A 5 -48.42 -10.09 25.80
C VAL A 5 -48.02 -10.20 24.33
N ASP A 6 -48.27 -9.15 23.59
CA ASP A 6 -47.92 -8.95 22.20
C ASP A 6 -46.41 -8.82 22.05
N ALA A 7 -45.78 -9.69 21.28
CA ALA A 7 -44.37 -9.62 20.91
C ALA A 7 -44.22 -8.82 19.60
N GLY A 8 -43.94 -7.53 19.73
CA GLY A 8 -43.59 -6.64 18.62
C GLY A 8 -42.25 -7.03 18.00
N ASN A 9 -42.29 -7.36 16.71
CA ASN A 9 -41.14 -7.61 15.85
C ASN A 9 -40.52 -6.28 15.36
N PRO A 10 -39.25 -5.95 15.67
CA PRO A 10 -38.57 -4.84 15.03
C PRO A 10 -37.76 -5.36 13.83
N SER A 11 -38.39 -5.47 12.66
CA SER A 11 -37.66 -5.53 11.39
C SER A 11 -37.08 -4.15 11.05
N GLY A 12 -35.96 -3.81 11.68
CA GLY A 12 -35.11 -2.67 11.30
C GLY A 12 -34.21 -3.07 10.15
N ASN A 13 -34.61 -2.66 8.97
CA ASN A 13 -33.83 -2.73 7.73
C ASN A 13 -32.52 -1.91 7.89
N ARG A 14 -31.42 -2.57 8.27
CA ARG A 14 -30.08 -1.97 8.17
C ARG A 14 -29.64 -2.06 6.71
N THR A 15 -29.94 -0.99 5.99
CA THR A 15 -29.33 -0.73 4.67
C THR A 15 -27.83 -0.71 4.86
N GLY A 16 -27.17 -1.74 4.31
CA GLY A 16 -25.72 -1.79 4.21
C GLY A 16 -25.22 -0.60 3.37
N ARG A 17 -24.70 0.42 4.03
CA ARG A 17 -23.90 1.43 3.37
C ARG A 17 -22.64 0.71 2.88
N SER A 18 -22.48 0.65 1.57
CA SER A 18 -21.30 0.14 0.89
C SER A 18 -20.05 0.83 1.44
N VAL A 19 -19.12 0.05 1.97
CA VAL A 19 -17.79 0.53 2.45
C VAL A 19 -17.01 1.20 1.30
N SER A 20 -17.36 0.90 0.05
CA SER A 20 -16.78 1.47 -1.16
C SER A 20 -16.98 3.00 -1.29
N ALA A 21 -18.14 3.53 -0.92
CA ALA A 21 -18.41 4.97 -1.06
C ALA A 21 -17.53 5.85 -0.14
N THR A 22 -17.12 5.32 1.00
CA THR A 22 -16.30 6.05 1.99
C THR A 22 -14.83 6.17 1.58
N ILE A 23 -14.31 5.24 0.76
CA ILE A 23 -12.93 5.25 0.26
C ILE A 23 -12.77 6.37 -0.77
N THR A 24 -13.72 6.48 -1.69
CA THR A 24 -13.72 7.46 -2.79
C THR A 24 -13.84 8.90 -2.27
N ASP A 25 -14.63 9.14 -1.20
CA ASP A 25 -14.87 10.51 -0.71
C ASP A 25 -13.68 11.08 0.09
N LEU A 26 -12.82 10.23 0.67
CA LEU A 26 -11.61 10.67 1.39
C LEU A 26 -10.44 10.99 0.46
N LEU A 27 -10.51 10.58 -0.82
CA LEU A 27 -9.43 10.70 -1.80
C LEU A 27 -9.73 11.69 -2.93
N LYS A 28 -10.92 12.31 -2.98
CA LYS A 28 -11.28 13.33 -3.97
C LYS A 28 -10.58 14.67 -3.70
N GLY A 29 -9.30 14.72 -4.07
CA GLY A 29 -8.52 15.95 -4.17
C GLY A 29 -7.81 15.97 -5.53
N HIS A 30 -7.99 17.01 -6.28
CA HIS A 30 -7.54 17.24 -7.65
C HIS A 30 -6.06 16.88 -7.87
N GLY A 31 -5.76 15.94 -8.78
CA GLY A 31 -4.41 15.65 -9.25
C GLY A 31 -3.47 15.03 -8.22
N VAL A 32 -3.99 14.29 -7.26
CA VAL A 32 -3.27 13.67 -6.15
C VAL A 32 -3.03 12.21 -6.48
N ALA A 33 -1.76 11.78 -6.49
CA ALA A 33 -1.42 10.37 -6.56
C ALA A 33 -2.07 9.59 -5.40
N ILE A 34 -2.36 8.31 -5.60
CA ILE A 34 -2.94 7.51 -4.52
C ILE A 34 -2.03 7.51 -3.29
N LEU A 35 -2.59 7.65 -2.12
CA LEU A 35 -1.96 7.59 -0.79
C LEU A 35 -0.99 8.73 -0.47
N ILE A 36 -0.08 9.14 -1.38
CA ILE A 36 0.98 10.09 -1.08
C ILE A 36 1.26 11.08 -2.21
N ASP A 37 1.57 12.33 -1.84
CA ASP A 37 2.11 13.39 -2.72
C ASP A 37 2.89 14.42 -1.89
N GLN A 38 3.36 15.51 -2.54
CA GLN A 38 4.12 16.56 -1.86
C GLN A 38 3.32 17.37 -0.83
N SER A 39 2.00 17.41 -0.93
CA SER A 39 1.13 18.15 0.00
C SER A 39 0.97 17.42 1.33
N LYS A 40 1.15 16.10 1.36
CA LYS A 40 0.93 15.28 2.55
C LYS A 40 1.97 15.56 3.62
N ARG A 41 1.49 15.83 4.81
CA ARG A 41 2.29 16.14 6.00
C ARG A 41 2.65 14.85 6.72
N VAL A 42 3.94 14.53 6.76
CA VAL A 42 4.45 13.24 7.26
C VAL A 42 5.11 13.38 8.62
N LEU A 43 4.74 12.52 9.55
CA LEU A 43 5.39 12.31 10.85
C LEU A 43 6.16 11.00 10.85
N VAL A 44 7.37 10.98 11.42
CA VAL A 44 8.22 9.80 11.53
C VAL A 44 8.29 9.31 12.97
N GLN A 45 7.70 8.16 13.29
CA GLN A 45 7.85 7.52 14.59
C GLN A 45 9.13 6.68 14.65
N GLY A 46 9.91 6.82 15.72
CA GLY A 46 11.23 6.22 15.85
C GLY A 46 12.33 6.96 15.07
N ILE A 47 12.13 8.25 14.80
CA ILE A 47 13.02 9.09 13.98
C ILE A 47 14.46 9.11 14.45
N THR A 48 14.74 9.02 15.76
CA THR A 48 16.08 9.07 16.32
C THR A 48 16.86 7.77 16.16
N GLY A 49 16.21 6.67 15.80
CA GLY A 49 16.84 5.39 15.50
C GLY A 49 17.67 5.44 14.22
N ARG A 50 18.57 4.45 14.02
CA ARG A 50 19.43 4.39 12.83
C ARG A 50 18.63 4.39 11.53
N GLU A 51 17.60 3.54 11.43
CA GLU A 51 16.73 3.49 10.24
C GLU A 51 15.89 4.76 10.13
N GLY A 52 15.28 5.24 11.23
CA GLY A 52 14.50 6.47 11.24
C GLY A 52 15.27 7.66 10.68
N ARG A 53 16.51 7.89 11.13
CA ARG A 53 17.40 8.95 10.61
C ARG A 53 17.68 8.80 9.12
N ALA A 54 18.14 7.60 8.72
CA ALA A 54 18.52 7.35 7.33
C ALA A 54 17.34 7.51 6.37
N ARG A 55 16.14 7.07 6.79
CA ARG A 55 14.95 7.16 5.95
C ARG A 55 14.32 8.54 5.96
N THR A 56 14.42 9.28 7.05
CA THR A 56 14.05 10.70 7.09
C THR A 56 14.87 11.50 6.10
N ARG A 57 16.20 11.28 6.04
CA ARG A 57 17.05 11.89 5.04
C ARG A 57 16.61 11.54 3.62
N LEU A 58 16.41 10.26 3.31
CA LEU A 58 15.93 9.79 2.01
C LEU A 58 14.63 10.50 1.60
N MET A 59 13.63 10.49 2.49
CA MET A 59 12.31 11.08 2.23
C MET A 59 12.43 12.57 1.95
N ARG A 60 13.19 13.31 2.77
CA ARG A 60 13.42 14.77 2.57
C ARG A 60 14.21 15.08 1.31
N GLU A 61 15.28 14.37 1.03
CA GLU A 61 16.05 14.51 -0.22
C GLU A 61 15.20 14.23 -1.45
N PHE A 62 14.22 13.36 -1.34
CA PHE A 62 13.28 13.05 -2.41
C PHE A 62 12.25 14.16 -2.63
N GLY A 63 11.90 14.90 -1.60
CA GLY A 63 10.92 15.99 -1.63
C GLY A 63 9.68 15.76 -0.75
N THR A 64 9.66 14.68 0.03
CA THR A 64 8.56 14.41 0.98
C THR A 64 8.52 15.45 2.09
N ASN A 65 7.35 15.94 2.39
CA ASN A 65 7.10 16.94 3.42
C ASN A 65 7.10 16.33 4.82
N VAL A 66 8.29 15.95 5.33
CA VAL A 66 8.46 15.45 6.69
C VAL A 66 8.53 16.62 7.65
N ILE A 67 7.49 16.78 8.48
CA ILE A 67 7.31 17.97 9.34
C ILE A 67 7.60 17.73 10.81
N ALA A 68 7.54 16.47 11.27
CA ALA A 68 7.78 16.12 12.66
C ALA A 68 8.34 14.71 12.80
N GLY A 69 9.05 14.47 13.89
CA GLY A 69 9.45 13.16 14.35
C GLY A 69 8.97 12.90 15.77
N CYS A 70 8.77 11.63 16.10
CA CYS A 70 8.40 11.21 17.44
C CYS A 70 9.33 10.09 17.93
N THR A 71 9.86 10.26 19.14
CA THR A 71 10.58 9.21 19.88
C THR A 71 10.49 9.52 21.37
N PRO A 72 9.87 8.65 22.19
CA PRO A 72 9.73 8.89 23.62
C PRO A 72 11.06 9.16 24.34
N GLY A 73 11.10 10.20 25.16
CA GLY A 73 12.30 10.66 25.89
C GLY A 73 13.35 11.35 25.03
N LYS A 74 12.99 11.77 23.79
CA LYS A 74 13.89 12.46 22.86
C LYS A 74 13.33 13.80 22.37
N GLY A 75 12.24 14.26 22.96
CA GLY A 75 11.67 15.58 22.67
C GLY A 75 12.70 16.70 22.75
N GLY A 76 12.57 17.71 21.90
CA GLY A 76 13.48 18.84 21.78
C GLY A 76 14.75 18.59 20.94
N GLN A 77 14.98 17.37 20.45
CA GLN A 77 16.07 17.08 19.51
C GLN A 77 15.68 17.50 18.09
N ASP A 78 16.66 17.57 17.20
CA ASP A 78 16.52 17.71 15.76
C ASP A 78 17.16 16.51 15.06
N VAL A 79 16.47 15.99 14.05
CA VAL A 79 16.97 14.91 13.19
C VAL A 79 16.80 15.30 11.73
N GLU A 80 17.90 15.52 11.03
CA GLU A 80 17.89 15.92 9.62
C GLU A 80 17.08 17.20 9.36
N GLY A 81 17.06 18.15 10.32
CA GLY A 81 16.27 19.38 10.27
C GLY A 81 14.77 19.17 10.55
N VAL A 82 14.40 18.05 11.20
CA VAL A 82 13.04 17.76 11.61
C VAL A 82 12.96 17.77 13.14
N PRO A 83 12.05 18.58 13.73
CA PRO A 83 11.87 18.62 15.19
C PRO A 83 11.33 17.29 15.72
N VAL A 84 11.83 16.86 16.87
CA VAL A 84 11.45 15.61 17.54
C VAL A 84 10.63 15.90 18.78
N TYR A 85 9.55 15.17 18.98
CA TYR A 85 8.63 15.23 20.10
C TYR A 85 8.60 13.90 20.85
N ASP A 86 8.14 13.90 22.08
CA ASP A 86 8.04 12.67 22.88
C ASP A 86 6.83 11.85 22.49
N THR A 87 5.75 12.50 22.04
CA THR A 87 4.50 11.85 21.64
C THR A 87 3.96 12.42 20.32
N VAL A 88 3.11 11.63 19.64
CA VAL A 88 2.42 12.07 18.42
C VAL A 88 1.46 13.22 18.75
N ALA A 89 0.74 13.13 19.88
CA ALA A 89 -0.18 14.19 20.32
C ALA A 89 0.54 15.51 20.56
N GLU A 90 1.71 15.51 21.19
CA GLU A 90 2.55 16.69 21.38
C GLU A 90 3.02 17.26 20.02
N ALA A 91 3.45 16.39 19.11
CA ALA A 91 3.83 16.81 17.76
C ALA A 91 2.67 17.55 17.07
N LEU A 92 1.46 16.97 17.06
CA LEU A 92 0.29 17.60 16.43
C LEU A 92 -0.08 18.95 17.04
N GLN A 93 0.09 19.11 18.37
CA GLN A 93 -0.13 20.40 19.04
C GLN A 93 0.81 21.50 18.55
N GLN A 94 2.04 21.12 18.15
CA GLN A 94 3.07 22.07 17.74
C GLN A 94 3.06 22.33 16.22
N VAL A 95 2.86 21.28 15.42
CA VAL A 95 2.95 21.39 13.96
C VAL A 95 1.58 21.41 13.27
N GLY A 96 0.47 21.15 13.98
CA GLY A 96 -0.86 20.98 13.40
C GLY A 96 -1.08 19.58 12.83
N ASP A 97 -2.10 19.43 11.97
CA ASP A 97 -2.54 18.14 11.44
C ASP A 97 -1.42 17.40 10.69
N VAL A 98 -1.44 16.08 10.80
CA VAL A 98 -0.53 15.14 10.12
C VAL A 98 -1.38 14.17 9.31
N ASP A 99 -1.07 14.02 8.03
CA ASP A 99 -1.77 13.09 7.14
C ASP A 99 -1.28 11.66 7.31
N ILE A 100 0.05 11.49 7.46
CA ILE A 100 0.70 10.18 7.41
C ILE A 100 1.68 10.02 8.56
N SER A 101 1.60 8.87 9.25
CA SER A 101 2.64 8.45 10.18
C SER A 101 3.41 7.26 9.62
N VAL A 102 4.73 7.41 9.43
CA VAL A 102 5.61 6.30 9.05
C VAL A 102 6.36 5.78 10.26
N VAL A 103 6.34 4.46 10.47
CA VAL A 103 6.78 3.81 11.71
C VAL A 103 8.07 3.03 11.48
N PHE A 104 9.14 3.41 12.21
CA PHE A 104 10.46 2.75 12.20
C PHE A 104 10.88 2.25 13.60
N VAL A 105 9.93 1.83 14.42
CA VAL A 105 10.22 1.28 15.74
C VAL A 105 10.44 -0.25 15.67
N PRO A 106 11.04 -0.89 16.67
CA PRO A 106 11.12 -2.35 16.75
C PRO A 106 9.75 -3.02 16.69
N ALA A 107 9.65 -4.21 16.08
CA ALA A 107 8.39 -4.93 15.82
C ALA A 107 7.44 -4.99 17.03
N ARG A 108 7.98 -5.24 18.24
CA ARG A 108 7.20 -5.31 19.49
C ARG A 108 6.55 -3.97 19.92
N LEU A 109 6.99 -2.86 19.34
CA LEU A 109 6.48 -1.52 19.66
C LEU A 109 5.54 -0.97 18.58
N VAL A 110 5.37 -1.69 17.47
CA VAL A 110 4.56 -1.22 16.34
C VAL A 110 3.10 -1.00 16.73
N LYS A 111 2.52 -1.90 17.54
CA LYS A 111 1.14 -1.72 18.02
C LYS A 111 0.96 -0.42 18.82
N SER A 112 1.85 -0.17 19.77
CA SER A 112 1.77 1.05 20.58
C SER A 112 1.92 2.31 19.73
N ALA A 113 2.88 2.31 18.81
CA ALA A 113 3.10 3.43 17.89
C ALA A 113 1.91 3.64 16.94
N ALA A 114 1.35 2.56 16.38
CA ALA A 114 0.17 2.64 15.52
C ALA A 114 -1.07 3.15 16.27
N PHE A 115 -1.30 2.64 17.47
CA PHE A 115 -2.42 3.09 18.31
C PHE A 115 -2.31 4.56 18.67
N GLU A 116 -1.12 5.02 19.06
CA GLU A 116 -0.85 6.41 19.38
C GLU A 116 -1.17 7.33 18.18
N ALA A 117 -0.71 6.98 16.98
CA ALA A 117 -0.97 7.77 15.79
C ALA A 117 -2.47 7.78 15.42
N ILE A 118 -3.15 6.63 15.48
CA ILE A 118 -4.59 6.52 15.20
C ILE A 118 -5.40 7.31 16.22
N ASP A 119 -5.07 7.22 17.52
CA ASP A 119 -5.76 7.97 18.58
C ASP A 119 -5.55 9.48 18.47
N ALA A 120 -4.38 9.90 17.96
CA ALA A 120 -4.10 11.29 17.65
C ALA A 120 -4.80 11.81 16.38
N GLY A 121 -5.51 10.94 15.63
CA GLY A 121 -6.28 11.32 14.45
C GLY A 121 -5.59 11.12 13.11
N VAL A 122 -4.38 10.54 13.08
CA VAL A 122 -3.69 10.21 11.82
C VAL A 122 -4.45 9.12 11.08
N ARG A 123 -4.73 9.34 9.78
CA ARG A 123 -5.60 8.46 8.98
C ARG A 123 -4.85 7.47 8.10
N LEU A 124 -3.59 7.71 7.80
CA LEU A 124 -2.75 6.79 7.04
C LEU A 124 -1.46 6.46 7.80
N LEU A 125 -1.18 5.17 7.96
CA LEU A 125 0.05 4.71 8.56
C LEU A 125 0.86 3.88 7.55
N VAL A 126 2.19 3.94 7.66
CA VAL A 126 3.11 3.06 6.93
C VAL A 126 3.93 2.29 7.97
N LEU A 127 3.62 1.01 8.13
CA LEU A 127 4.22 0.14 9.15
C LEU A 127 5.39 -0.63 8.54
N VAL A 128 6.58 -0.04 8.59
CA VAL A 128 7.78 -0.61 7.94
C VAL A 128 8.29 -1.89 8.60
N PRO A 129 8.29 -2.06 9.93
CA PRO A 129 8.87 -3.23 10.56
C PRO A 129 8.27 -4.56 10.11
N ASP A 130 9.15 -5.56 9.97
CA ASP A 130 8.80 -6.97 9.75
C ASP A 130 8.57 -7.70 11.09
N ARG A 131 7.93 -8.87 11.03
CA ARG A 131 7.71 -9.75 12.18
C ARG A 131 6.93 -9.10 13.32
N VAL A 132 5.99 -8.25 12.99
CA VAL A 132 5.02 -7.76 13.97
C VAL A 132 4.21 -8.96 14.49
N PRO A 133 4.06 -9.12 15.82
CA PRO A 133 3.28 -10.22 16.37
C PRO A 133 1.87 -10.25 15.77
N LEU A 134 1.39 -11.44 15.39
CA LEU A 134 0.12 -11.61 14.68
C LEU A 134 -1.06 -10.93 15.41
N TRP A 135 -1.15 -11.14 16.73
CA TRP A 135 -2.19 -10.52 17.55
C TRP A 135 -2.09 -8.99 17.59
N ASP A 136 -0.88 -8.45 17.52
CA ASP A 136 -0.67 -7.00 17.46
C ASP A 136 -1.11 -6.44 16.11
N ALA A 137 -0.78 -7.14 15.01
CA ALA A 137 -1.25 -6.77 13.67
C ALA A 137 -2.78 -6.81 13.54
N MET A 138 -3.41 -7.86 14.10
CA MET A 138 -4.88 -7.96 14.16
C MET A 138 -5.52 -6.84 14.98
N ALA A 139 -4.92 -6.49 16.12
CA ALA A 139 -5.39 -5.39 16.96
C ALA A 139 -5.25 -4.03 16.26
N ILE A 140 -4.16 -3.82 15.50
CA ILE A 140 -3.99 -2.61 14.67
C ILE A 140 -5.08 -2.55 13.60
N ALA A 141 -5.35 -3.65 12.89
CA ALA A 141 -6.38 -3.71 11.87
C ALA A 141 -7.77 -3.35 12.44
N ALA A 142 -8.15 -3.97 13.57
CA ALA A 142 -9.42 -3.68 14.22
C ALA A 142 -9.55 -2.22 14.68
N LYS A 143 -8.47 -1.64 15.24
CA LYS A 143 -8.47 -0.24 15.65
C LYS A 143 -8.52 0.71 14.46
N ALA A 144 -7.79 0.41 13.41
CA ALA A 144 -7.79 1.21 12.19
C ALA A 144 -9.20 1.24 11.57
N GLU A 145 -9.86 0.08 11.45
CA GLU A 145 -11.25 0.00 10.98
C GLU A 145 -12.20 0.82 11.86
N GLN A 146 -12.12 0.68 13.19
CA GLN A 146 -12.96 1.41 14.13
C GLN A 146 -12.81 2.93 14.02
N ARG A 147 -11.61 3.41 13.66
CA ARG A 147 -11.25 4.83 13.58
C ARG A 147 -11.18 5.37 12.16
N GLU A 148 -11.62 4.58 11.17
CA GLU A 148 -11.55 4.93 9.74
C GLU A 148 -10.14 5.29 9.27
N ALA A 149 -9.11 4.70 9.90
CA ALA A 149 -7.72 4.82 9.49
C ALA A 149 -7.34 3.66 8.54
N ARG A 150 -6.26 3.86 7.80
CA ARG A 150 -5.70 2.88 6.87
C ARG A 150 -4.23 2.67 7.19
N PHE A 151 -3.68 1.53 6.80
CA PHE A 151 -2.24 1.33 6.92
C PHE A 151 -1.69 0.44 5.80
N VAL A 152 -0.47 0.74 5.39
CA VAL A 152 0.34 -0.07 4.47
C VAL A 152 1.33 -0.90 5.30
N GLY A 153 1.50 -2.15 4.97
CA GLY A 153 2.29 -3.08 5.78
C GLY A 153 1.44 -3.81 6.82
N PRO A 154 2.03 -4.40 7.88
CA PRO A 154 3.46 -4.40 8.25
C PRO A 154 4.38 -5.11 7.23
N ASN A 155 5.68 -5.05 7.51
CA ASN A 155 6.71 -5.61 6.65
C ASN A 155 6.66 -4.99 5.25
N THR A 156 6.74 -3.67 5.20
CA THR A 156 6.68 -2.92 3.95
C THR A 156 7.89 -2.00 3.76
N LEU A 157 8.26 -1.77 2.51
CA LEU A 157 9.16 -0.68 2.13
C LEU A 157 8.40 0.65 1.94
N GLY A 158 7.06 0.65 2.04
CA GLY A 158 6.23 1.83 1.93
C GLY A 158 5.67 2.07 0.54
N VAL A 159 5.56 3.34 0.19
CA VAL A 159 4.94 3.85 -1.03
C VAL A 159 5.86 4.89 -1.67
N ILE A 160 5.94 4.90 -2.99
CA ILE A 160 6.63 5.96 -3.76
C ILE A 160 5.74 6.39 -4.92
N SER A 161 5.50 7.68 -5.03
CA SER A 161 4.92 8.33 -6.21
C SER A 161 6.02 9.16 -6.87
N PRO A 162 6.52 8.69 -8.01
CA PRO A 162 7.62 9.30 -8.70
C PRO A 162 7.41 10.81 -8.96
N GLY A 163 8.45 11.65 -8.73
CA GLY A 163 8.38 13.11 -8.84
C GLY A 163 7.58 13.82 -7.74
N LYS A 164 6.91 13.06 -6.86
CA LYS A 164 6.03 13.61 -5.82
C LYS A 164 6.54 13.35 -4.42
N ALA A 165 6.52 12.09 -3.98
CA ALA A 165 6.92 11.74 -2.61
C ALA A 165 7.37 10.28 -2.48
N VAL A 166 8.13 9.99 -1.44
CA VAL A 166 8.37 8.65 -0.92
C VAL A 166 8.05 8.62 0.57
N VAL A 167 7.25 7.66 1.01
CA VAL A 167 6.98 7.42 2.43
C VAL A 167 7.41 6.00 2.77
N GLY A 168 8.55 5.88 3.44
CA GLY A 168 9.21 4.62 3.72
C GLY A 168 10.63 4.56 3.21
N MET A 169 10.97 3.49 2.46
CA MET A 169 12.34 3.20 2.06
C MET A 169 12.49 2.62 0.64
N ILE A 170 11.43 2.69 -0.19
CA ILE A 170 11.50 2.25 -1.59
C ILE A 170 12.55 3.11 -2.34
N GLY A 171 13.30 2.47 -3.24
CA GLY A 171 14.31 3.16 -4.03
C GLY A 171 15.69 3.22 -3.41
N GLY A 172 15.83 2.87 -2.14
CA GLY A 172 17.11 2.77 -1.42
C GLY A 172 17.85 4.09 -1.24
N ARG A 173 18.13 4.82 -2.32
CA ARG A 173 18.72 6.17 -2.34
C ARG A 173 17.86 7.10 -3.17
N ALA A 174 17.80 8.40 -2.78
CA ALA A 174 17.02 9.40 -3.50
C ALA A 174 17.47 9.55 -4.97
N ALA A 175 18.76 9.50 -5.24
CA ALA A 175 19.29 9.55 -6.60
C ALA A 175 18.78 8.37 -7.44
N SER A 176 18.90 7.14 -6.94
CA SER A 176 18.42 5.94 -7.67
C SER A 176 16.91 5.98 -7.90
N ALA A 177 16.15 6.43 -6.90
CA ALA A 177 14.72 6.56 -7.03
C ALA A 177 14.33 7.60 -8.09
N ARG A 178 15.09 8.70 -8.23
CA ARG A 178 14.87 9.73 -9.26
C ARG A 178 15.19 9.25 -10.67
N GLU A 179 16.13 8.31 -10.83
CA GLU A 179 16.43 7.70 -12.13
C GLU A 179 15.26 6.89 -12.71
N TRP A 180 14.26 6.57 -11.91
CA TRP A 180 13.04 5.87 -12.35
C TRP A 180 12.03 6.81 -13.02
N PHE A 181 12.29 8.12 -13.00
CA PHE A 181 11.42 9.12 -13.64
C PHE A 181 11.84 9.36 -15.07
N ASN A 182 11.47 8.49 -15.95
CA ASN A 182 11.55 8.75 -17.38
C ASN A 182 10.21 9.30 -17.87
N GLU A 183 10.26 10.23 -18.81
CA GLU A 183 9.06 10.59 -19.55
C GLU A 183 8.50 9.33 -20.23
N PRO A 184 7.21 9.04 -20.09
CA PRO A 184 6.62 7.83 -20.66
C PRO A 184 6.67 7.89 -22.18
N ILE A 185 7.21 6.84 -22.83
CA ILE A 185 7.32 6.75 -24.28
C ILE A 185 5.95 6.93 -24.96
N ALA A 186 4.89 6.42 -24.33
CA ALA A 186 3.52 6.50 -24.85
C ALA A 186 2.68 7.60 -24.18
N GLY A 187 3.26 8.46 -23.37
CA GLY A 187 2.52 9.45 -22.55
C GLY A 187 1.61 8.81 -21.50
N ARG A 188 1.82 7.52 -21.16
CA ARG A 188 0.99 6.74 -20.24
C ARG A 188 1.77 6.23 -19.06
N THR A 189 1.07 6.01 -17.93
CA THR A 189 1.68 5.57 -16.68
C THR A 189 1.01 4.33 -16.11
N VAL A 190 1.73 3.60 -15.29
CA VAL A 190 1.21 2.43 -14.57
C VAL A 190 1.38 2.58 -13.07
N GLY A 191 0.39 2.11 -12.33
CA GLY A 191 0.49 1.84 -10.91
C GLY A 191 1.11 0.47 -10.67
N VAL A 192 1.95 0.34 -9.63
CA VAL A 192 2.58 -0.94 -9.29
C VAL A 192 2.16 -1.37 -7.90
N ILE A 193 1.68 -2.61 -7.77
CA ILE A 193 1.35 -3.24 -6.49
C ILE A 193 2.21 -4.49 -6.31
N SER A 194 2.89 -4.60 -5.19
CA SER A 194 3.73 -5.76 -4.92
C SER A 194 3.66 -6.22 -3.48
N ARG A 195 3.70 -7.54 -3.28
CA ARG A 195 3.87 -8.17 -1.96
C ARG A 195 5.33 -8.28 -1.54
N SER A 196 6.26 -8.03 -2.44
CA SER A 196 7.70 -8.12 -2.20
C SER A 196 8.38 -6.77 -2.34
N GLY A 197 9.05 -6.31 -1.29
CA GLY A 197 9.76 -5.03 -1.29
C GLY A 197 10.87 -4.93 -2.35
N GLY A 198 11.68 -5.98 -2.47
CA GLY A 198 12.72 -6.05 -3.50
C GLY A 198 12.12 -6.02 -4.91
N MET A 199 11.02 -6.75 -5.13
CA MET A 199 10.36 -6.79 -6.43
C MET A 199 9.60 -5.51 -6.75
N THR A 200 9.09 -4.77 -5.76
CA THR A 200 8.55 -3.42 -5.97
C THR A 200 9.61 -2.53 -6.61
N SER A 201 10.81 -2.53 -6.04
CA SER A 201 11.94 -1.78 -6.59
C SER A 201 12.36 -2.27 -7.97
N SER A 202 12.39 -3.60 -8.19
CA SER A 202 12.73 -4.19 -9.48
C SER A 202 11.69 -3.86 -10.56
N CYS A 203 10.39 -3.91 -10.23
CA CYS A 203 9.33 -3.47 -11.16
C CYS A 203 9.56 -2.02 -11.58
N GLY A 204 9.73 -1.10 -10.62
CA GLY A 204 10.01 0.31 -10.92
C GLY A 204 11.22 0.49 -11.84
N TYR A 205 12.33 -0.18 -11.52
CA TYR A 205 13.56 -0.10 -12.32
C TYR A 205 13.37 -0.63 -13.76
N TYR A 206 12.85 -1.84 -13.91
CA TYR A 206 12.76 -2.45 -15.25
C TYR A 206 11.69 -1.79 -16.13
N LEU A 207 10.55 -1.38 -15.56
CA LEU A 207 9.52 -0.63 -16.28
C LEU A 207 10.07 0.73 -16.75
N SER A 208 10.71 1.50 -15.87
CA SER A 208 11.26 2.79 -16.25
C SER A 208 12.38 2.69 -17.29
N ARG A 209 13.23 1.65 -17.21
CA ARG A 209 14.28 1.39 -18.21
C ARG A 209 13.74 1.07 -19.60
N LYS A 210 12.50 0.59 -19.69
CA LYS A 210 11.75 0.40 -20.94
C LYS A 210 10.96 1.63 -21.34
N GLY A 211 11.00 2.72 -20.57
CA GLY A 211 10.30 3.97 -20.84
C GLY A 211 8.83 3.95 -20.45
N VAL A 212 8.40 2.99 -19.62
CA VAL A 212 7.05 3.00 -19.02
C VAL A 212 7.02 4.07 -17.92
N GLY A 213 6.06 4.96 -17.96
CA GLY A 213 5.79 5.92 -16.88
C GLY A 213 5.23 5.22 -15.64
N LEU A 214 5.54 5.75 -14.47
CA LEU A 214 5.11 5.21 -13.18
C LEU A 214 4.29 6.25 -12.42
N SER A 215 3.06 5.95 -12.05
CA SER A 215 2.23 6.81 -11.21
C SER A 215 2.55 6.64 -9.72
N THR A 216 2.34 5.46 -9.19
CA THR A 216 2.66 5.13 -7.79
C THR A 216 3.05 3.65 -7.66
N LEU A 217 4.02 3.37 -6.79
CA LEU A 217 4.39 2.00 -6.44
C LEU A 217 4.07 1.76 -4.96
N VAL A 218 3.33 0.69 -4.69
CA VAL A 218 2.91 0.31 -3.33
C VAL A 218 3.45 -1.07 -2.99
N HIS A 219 4.29 -1.15 -1.96
CA HIS A 219 4.61 -2.42 -1.32
C HIS A 219 3.61 -2.68 -0.21
N VAL A 220 2.61 -3.52 -0.48
CA VAL A 220 1.50 -3.77 0.46
C VAL A 220 1.92 -4.47 1.75
N GLY A 221 3.06 -5.18 1.74
CA GLY A 221 3.60 -5.88 2.90
C GLY A 221 3.63 -7.40 2.75
N GLY A 222 4.58 -8.03 3.45
CA GLY A 222 4.82 -9.47 3.41
C GLY A 222 4.23 -10.26 4.59
N ASP A 223 3.67 -9.60 5.59
CA ASP A 223 3.08 -10.26 6.76
C ASP A 223 1.69 -10.86 6.45
N SER A 224 1.22 -11.75 7.32
CA SER A 224 -0.07 -12.46 7.10
C SER A 224 -1.28 -11.53 7.26
N VAL A 225 -1.19 -10.53 8.11
CA VAL A 225 -2.21 -9.48 8.31
C VAL A 225 -1.62 -8.17 7.86
N ILE A 226 -2.19 -7.61 6.81
CA ILE A 226 -1.80 -6.33 6.23
C ILE A 226 -3.02 -5.41 6.11
N GLY A 227 -2.79 -4.10 6.08
CA GLY A 227 -3.86 -3.10 6.11
C GLY A 227 -4.52 -2.87 4.76
N LEU A 228 -3.71 -2.66 3.73
CA LEU A 228 -4.17 -2.42 2.34
C LEU A 228 -3.68 -3.56 1.44
N PRO A 229 -4.49 -4.61 1.22
CA PRO A 229 -4.14 -5.71 0.32
C PRO A 229 -4.22 -5.29 -1.16
N ILE A 230 -3.69 -6.14 -2.05
CA ILE A 230 -3.66 -5.91 -3.50
C ILE A 230 -5.01 -5.44 -4.07
N PRO A 231 -6.16 -6.11 -3.79
CA PRO A 231 -7.43 -5.68 -4.38
C PRO A 231 -7.86 -4.28 -3.94
N ASP A 232 -7.59 -3.89 -2.69
CA ASP A 232 -7.96 -2.57 -2.19
C ASP A 232 -7.12 -1.46 -2.85
N VAL A 233 -5.81 -1.71 -3.05
CA VAL A 233 -4.93 -0.77 -3.76
C VAL A 233 -5.28 -0.71 -5.26
N ALA A 234 -5.71 -1.83 -5.86
CA ALA A 234 -6.15 -1.85 -7.25
C ALA A 234 -7.40 -0.99 -7.47
N LEU A 235 -8.35 -1.00 -6.51
CA LEU A 235 -9.52 -0.09 -6.56
C LEU A 235 -9.10 1.39 -6.43
N MET A 236 -8.07 1.71 -5.64
CA MET A 236 -7.53 3.07 -5.60
C MET A 236 -6.92 3.48 -6.94
N PHE A 237 -6.21 2.58 -7.62
CA PHE A 237 -5.68 2.85 -8.96
C PHE A 237 -6.78 2.95 -10.02
N GLU A 238 -7.89 2.25 -9.86
CA GLU A 238 -9.06 2.41 -10.76
C GLU A 238 -9.57 3.84 -10.74
N ASP A 239 -9.64 4.47 -9.58
CA ASP A 239 -10.10 5.85 -9.38
C ASP A 239 -9.00 6.90 -9.65
N ASP A 240 -7.78 6.50 -9.99
CA ASP A 240 -6.62 7.41 -10.18
C ASP A 240 -6.46 7.80 -11.65
N ASP A 241 -6.74 9.06 -11.97
CA ASP A 241 -6.63 9.61 -13.33
C ASP A 241 -5.19 9.58 -13.88
N GLU A 242 -4.18 9.47 -13.00
CA GLU A 242 -2.78 9.36 -13.41
C GLU A 242 -2.34 7.93 -13.72
N THR A 243 -3.20 6.93 -13.54
CA THR A 243 -2.88 5.51 -13.76
C THR A 243 -3.69 4.95 -14.93
N ASP A 244 -3.02 4.55 -16.00
CA ASP A 244 -3.67 3.95 -17.19
C ASP A 244 -3.81 2.43 -17.10
N ALA A 245 -2.88 1.76 -16.38
CA ALA A 245 -2.91 0.32 -16.17
C ALA A 245 -2.26 -0.05 -14.84
N ILE A 246 -2.48 -1.27 -14.36
CA ILE A 246 -2.00 -1.75 -13.06
C ILE A 246 -1.05 -2.92 -13.26
N VAL A 247 0.17 -2.80 -12.75
CA VAL A 247 1.17 -3.87 -12.76
C VAL A 247 1.23 -4.53 -11.39
N ILE A 248 1.18 -5.86 -11.36
CA ILE A 248 1.16 -6.64 -10.12
C ILE A 248 2.34 -7.60 -10.06
N PHE A 249 3.09 -7.52 -8.96
CA PHE A 249 3.93 -8.60 -8.52
C PHE A 249 3.24 -9.34 -7.38
N GLY A 250 2.57 -10.45 -7.72
CA GLY A 250 1.95 -11.35 -6.77
C GLY A 250 2.89 -12.50 -6.37
N GLU A 251 2.46 -13.27 -5.40
CA GLU A 251 3.19 -14.46 -4.94
C GLU A 251 2.22 -15.55 -4.47
N ILE A 252 2.72 -16.76 -4.33
CA ILE A 252 1.97 -17.87 -3.75
C ILE A 252 1.50 -17.55 -2.33
N GLY A 253 0.45 -18.23 -1.89
CA GLY A 253 -0.14 -18.08 -0.56
C GLY A 253 -1.15 -16.94 -0.45
N GLY A 254 -2.08 -17.10 0.48
CA GLY A 254 -3.21 -16.20 0.63
C GLY A 254 -4.14 -16.18 -0.59
N SER A 255 -5.02 -15.20 -0.66
CA SER A 255 -6.08 -15.08 -1.69
C SER A 255 -6.20 -13.68 -2.29
N GLN A 256 -5.16 -12.87 -2.23
CA GLN A 256 -5.26 -11.46 -2.67
C GLN A 256 -5.44 -11.35 -4.18
N GLU A 257 -4.71 -12.15 -4.95
CA GLU A 257 -4.74 -12.17 -6.39
C GLU A 257 -6.06 -12.74 -6.93
N GLU A 258 -6.61 -13.76 -6.26
CA GLU A 258 -7.94 -14.32 -6.56
C GLU A 258 -9.05 -13.27 -6.28
N ARG A 259 -8.98 -12.57 -5.15
CA ARG A 259 -9.91 -11.48 -4.84
C ARG A 259 -9.80 -10.31 -5.82
N LEU A 260 -8.60 -10.03 -6.32
CA LEU A 260 -8.45 -9.06 -7.40
C LEU A 260 -9.15 -9.54 -8.68
N ALA A 261 -8.99 -10.82 -9.06
CA ALA A 261 -9.70 -11.40 -10.19
C ALA A 261 -11.22 -11.24 -10.05
N GLU A 262 -11.78 -11.44 -8.84
CA GLU A 262 -13.20 -11.17 -8.56
C GLU A 262 -13.58 -9.70 -8.76
N HIS A 263 -12.68 -8.74 -8.48
CA HIS A 263 -12.94 -7.32 -8.75
C HIS A 263 -12.93 -7.00 -10.24
N ILE A 264 -12.04 -7.64 -11.01
CA ILE A 264 -11.98 -7.49 -12.46
C ILE A 264 -13.26 -8.08 -13.09
N ASP A 265 -13.63 -9.31 -12.75
CA ASP A 265 -14.83 -9.98 -13.24
C ASP A 265 -16.11 -9.20 -12.94
N ALA A 266 -16.17 -8.57 -11.77
CA ALA A 266 -17.30 -7.73 -11.36
C ALA A 266 -17.31 -6.33 -11.99
N GLY A 267 -16.33 -6.01 -12.85
CA GLY A 267 -16.20 -4.68 -13.47
C GLY A 267 -15.89 -3.56 -12.49
N ARG A 268 -15.35 -3.87 -11.30
CA ARG A 268 -14.90 -2.88 -10.30
C ARG A 268 -13.47 -2.40 -10.54
N VAL A 269 -12.69 -3.20 -11.26
CA VAL A 269 -11.39 -2.84 -11.82
C VAL A 269 -11.50 -3.06 -13.32
N THR A 270 -11.48 -1.97 -14.07
CA THR A 270 -11.64 -1.95 -15.55
C THR A 270 -10.33 -1.59 -16.24
N LYS A 271 -9.40 -0.94 -15.54
CA LYS A 271 -8.07 -0.68 -16.04
C LYS A 271 -7.32 -1.99 -16.29
N PRO A 272 -6.57 -2.10 -17.39
CA PRO A 272 -5.81 -3.31 -17.68
C PRO A 272 -4.88 -3.71 -16.54
N VAL A 273 -4.86 -5.00 -16.20
CA VAL A 273 -3.99 -5.58 -15.19
C VAL A 273 -2.94 -6.46 -15.86
N ILE A 274 -1.67 -6.20 -15.56
CA ILE A 274 -0.52 -7.00 -16.01
C ILE A 274 0.11 -7.62 -14.76
N ALA A 275 0.22 -8.94 -14.70
CA ALA A 275 0.64 -9.65 -13.50
C ALA A 275 1.80 -10.62 -13.76
N TYR A 276 2.71 -10.70 -12.80
CA TYR A 276 3.62 -11.80 -12.61
C TYR A 276 3.40 -12.42 -11.23
N ILE A 277 3.31 -13.73 -11.15
CA ILE A 277 3.14 -14.46 -9.90
C ILE A 277 4.42 -15.22 -9.56
N GLY A 278 5.07 -14.81 -8.48
CA GLY A 278 6.26 -15.48 -7.96
C GLY A 278 5.94 -16.80 -7.26
N GLY A 279 6.94 -17.72 -7.23
CA GLY A 279 6.84 -18.94 -6.45
C GLY A 279 6.40 -20.19 -7.25
N LYS A 280 6.44 -20.19 -8.58
CA LYS A 280 6.07 -21.32 -9.45
C LYS A 280 6.71 -22.65 -9.04
N ALA A 281 7.95 -22.63 -8.54
CA ALA A 281 8.69 -23.82 -8.13
C ALA A 281 8.47 -24.24 -6.66
N ALA A 282 7.64 -23.50 -5.91
CA ALA A 282 7.39 -23.81 -4.51
C ALA A 282 6.55 -25.07 -4.37
N LYS A 283 6.98 -25.96 -3.47
CA LYS A 283 6.25 -27.16 -3.11
C LYS A 283 5.26 -26.88 -2.00
N GLU A 284 4.17 -27.64 -1.95
CA GLU A 284 3.18 -27.62 -0.85
C GLU A 284 3.87 -27.77 0.51
N GLY A 285 3.42 -26.99 1.51
CA GLY A 285 3.99 -26.99 2.87
C GLY A 285 5.32 -26.26 3.03
N THR A 286 5.88 -25.68 1.94
CA THR A 286 7.10 -24.88 2.02
C THR A 286 6.74 -23.43 2.34
N ARG A 287 7.28 -22.87 3.43
CA ARG A 287 7.22 -21.41 3.67
C ARG A 287 8.16 -20.72 2.69
N PHE A 288 7.60 -19.86 1.87
CA PHE A 288 8.37 -19.06 0.94
C PHE A 288 8.52 -17.66 1.53
N SER A 289 9.74 -17.22 1.79
CA SER A 289 10.17 -15.84 2.07
C SER A 289 9.32 -14.97 3.04
N HIS A 290 7.99 -14.93 2.90
CA HIS A 290 7.06 -14.10 3.67
C HIS A 290 6.14 -14.94 4.58
N ALA A 291 5.75 -14.37 5.74
CA ALA A 291 4.86 -15.05 6.68
C ALA A 291 3.48 -15.36 6.09
N GLY A 292 3.02 -14.55 5.12
CA GLY A 292 1.75 -14.74 4.41
C GLY A 292 1.83 -15.68 3.20
N ALA A 293 3.02 -16.15 2.81
CA ALA A 293 3.20 -17.04 1.65
C ALA A 293 3.08 -18.52 2.05
N ILE A 294 1.88 -18.92 2.47
CA ILE A 294 1.56 -20.30 2.87
C ILE A 294 0.54 -20.87 1.90
N ILE A 295 0.84 -22.05 1.35
CA ILE A 295 -0.10 -22.84 0.53
C ILE A 295 -0.84 -23.80 1.46
N GLU A 296 -2.18 -23.74 1.47
CA GLU A 296 -3.05 -24.64 2.20
C GLU A 296 -3.87 -25.50 1.21
N GLY A 297 -3.45 -26.73 1.01
CA GLY A 297 -4.04 -27.61 -0.01
C GLY A 297 -3.91 -26.99 -1.41
N ASN A 298 -5.01 -26.80 -2.11
CA ASN A 298 -5.02 -26.21 -3.46
C ASN A 298 -5.19 -24.69 -3.46
N ARG A 299 -5.35 -24.04 -2.29
CA ARG A 299 -5.56 -22.60 -2.19
C ARG A 299 -4.23 -21.84 -2.19
N GLY A 300 -4.18 -20.73 -2.91
CA GLY A 300 -3.00 -19.87 -2.96
C GLY A 300 -1.83 -20.47 -3.76
N THR A 301 -2.05 -21.52 -4.55
CA THR A 301 -1.02 -22.06 -5.44
C THR A 301 -0.78 -21.11 -6.61
N HIS A 302 0.42 -21.19 -7.21
CA HIS A 302 0.74 -20.43 -8.41
C HIS A 302 -0.29 -20.65 -9.53
N ALA A 303 -0.65 -21.93 -9.79
CA ALA A 303 -1.58 -22.27 -10.86
C ALA A 303 -2.96 -21.65 -10.68
N VAL A 304 -3.54 -21.75 -9.47
CA VAL A 304 -4.87 -21.19 -9.15
C VAL A 304 -4.89 -19.67 -9.33
N LYS A 305 -3.84 -18.97 -8.87
CA LYS A 305 -3.76 -17.51 -9.01
C LYS A 305 -3.63 -17.07 -10.47
N VAL A 306 -2.76 -17.75 -11.24
CA VAL A 306 -2.58 -17.48 -12.67
C VAL A 306 -3.87 -17.73 -13.44
N GLU A 307 -4.54 -18.84 -13.17
CA GLU A 307 -5.81 -19.19 -13.81
C GLU A 307 -6.91 -18.18 -13.49
N ALA A 308 -7.08 -17.81 -12.22
CA ALA A 308 -8.08 -16.82 -11.80
C ALA A 308 -7.87 -15.47 -12.50
N LEU A 309 -6.63 -14.95 -12.49
CA LEU A 309 -6.31 -13.68 -13.12
C LEU A 309 -6.50 -13.72 -14.65
N ARG A 310 -6.08 -14.80 -15.32
CA ARG A 310 -6.29 -14.96 -16.77
C ARG A 310 -7.74 -15.04 -17.15
N ASN A 311 -8.53 -15.81 -16.41
CA ASN A 311 -9.98 -15.94 -16.66
C ASN A 311 -10.69 -14.59 -16.49
N ALA A 312 -10.26 -13.76 -15.54
CA ALA A 312 -10.75 -12.40 -15.34
C ALA A 312 -10.24 -11.40 -16.39
N GLY A 313 -9.39 -11.79 -17.33
CA GLY A 313 -8.91 -10.94 -18.42
C GLY A 313 -7.59 -10.22 -18.16
N ALA A 314 -6.90 -10.50 -17.05
CA ALA A 314 -5.57 -9.95 -16.79
C ALA A 314 -4.51 -10.59 -17.71
N THR A 315 -3.50 -9.81 -18.11
CA THR A 315 -2.33 -10.29 -18.82
C THR A 315 -1.33 -10.88 -17.82
N VAL A 316 -1.19 -12.20 -17.76
CA VAL A 316 -0.27 -12.86 -16.82
C VAL A 316 0.94 -13.40 -17.58
N VAL A 317 2.12 -12.88 -17.25
CA VAL A 317 3.39 -13.29 -17.84
C VAL A 317 4.01 -14.48 -17.09
N GLU A 318 4.77 -15.33 -17.80
CA GLU A 318 5.42 -16.51 -17.24
C GLU A 318 6.79 -16.19 -16.62
N GLY A 319 7.50 -15.21 -17.17
CA GLY A 319 8.80 -14.74 -16.70
C GLY A 319 8.72 -13.30 -16.21
N PHE A 320 9.39 -12.99 -15.09
CA PHE A 320 9.46 -11.61 -14.60
C PHE A 320 10.09 -10.66 -15.62
N GLY A 321 11.05 -11.15 -16.43
CA GLY A 321 11.69 -10.37 -17.48
C GLY A 321 10.75 -9.92 -18.60
N ASP A 322 9.62 -10.62 -18.79
CA ASP A 322 8.63 -10.31 -19.82
C ASP A 322 7.65 -9.20 -19.40
N LEU A 323 7.62 -8.89 -18.09
CA LEU A 323 6.65 -7.94 -17.53
C LEU A 323 6.71 -6.54 -18.17
N PRO A 324 7.89 -5.94 -18.41
CA PRO A 324 7.96 -4.62 -19.04
C PRO A 324 7.44 -4.61 -20.48
N ASP A 325 7.79 -5.61 -21.27
CA ASP A 325 7.38 -5.69 -22.68
C ASP A 325 5.86 -5.95 -22.79
N ALA A 326 5.32 -6.85 -21.97
CA ALA A 326 3.88 -7.07 -21.86
C ALA A 326 3.13 -5.79 -21.42
N THR A 327 3.72 -4.99 -20.53
CA THR A 327 3.15 -3.72 -20.11
C THR A 327 3.08 -2.72 -21.27
N LEU A 328 4.16 -2.58 -22.04
CA LEU A 328 4.18 -1.72 -23.23
C LEU A 328 3.15 -2.16 -24.28
N ASP A 329 3.04 -3.47 -24.53
CA ASP A 329 2.04 -4.02 -25.46
C ASP A 329 0.60 -3.69 -25.02
N VAL A 330 0.31 -3.78 -23.73
CA VAL A 330 -1.02 -3.44 -23.20
C VAL A 330 -1.29 -1.95 -23.32
N LEU A 331 -0.35 -1.10 -22.93
CA LEU A 331 -0.48 0.36 -23.03
C LEU A 331 -0.63 0.82 -24.48
N GLY A 332 0.07 0.17 -25.43
CA GLY A 332 -0.03 0.48 -26.86
C GLY A 332 -1.40 0.17 -27.49
N ARG A 333 -2.20 -0.69 -26.87
CA ARG A 333 -3.56 -1.05 -27.33
C ARG A 333 -4.64 -0.12 -26.76
N LEU A 334 -4.33 0.66 -25.74
CA LEU A 334 -5.28 1.62 -25.18
C LEU A 334 -5.50 2.76 -26.19
N GLN A 335 -6.76 3.09 -26.45
CA GLN A 335 -7.08 4.23 -27.30
C GLN A 335 -6.49 5.52 -26.70
N PRO A 336 -6.10 6.52 -27.54
CA PRO A 336 -5.72 7.82 -27.02
C PRO A 336 -6.83 8.35 -26.10
N ALA A 337 -6.44 8.95 -24.97
CA ALA A 337 -7.42 9.63 -24.13
C ALA A 337 -8.18 10.63 -24.99
N ALA A 338 -9.50 10.61 -24.92
CA ALA A 338 -10.32 11.60 -25.64
C ALA A 338 -9.91 12.99 -25.13
N SER A 339 -9.35 13.80 -26.05
CA SER A 339 -8.88 15.17 -25.79
C SER A 339 -10.02 16.12 -25.46
#